data_fd21693c3f43fb088fe3d9b63ee060bf
#
_entry.id   fd21693c3f43fb088fe3d9b63ee060bf
#
_cell.length_a   1.000
_cell.length_b   1.000
_cell.length_c   1.000
_cell.angle_alpha   90.00
_cell.angle_beta   90.00
_cell.angle_gamma   90.00
#
_symmetry.space_group_name_H-M   'P 1'
#
loop_
_entity.id
_entity.type
_entity.pdbx_description
1 polymer ?
#
loop_
_entity_poly.entity_id
_entity_poly.type
_entity_poly.pdbx_seq_one_letter_code
_entity_poly.pdbx_strand_id
1 'polypeptide(L)'
;MKYDISYMTTEAVSLLKSLISIPSISREETQAADFLQNYIEMAGMQTGRKGNNVWCLSPMFDLKKPTILLNSHIDTVKPVNGWRKDPFTPREENGKLYGLGSKDAGASVVSLL
;
A
#
# COMPACT_ATOMS: atom_id res chain seq x y z
N MET A 1 16.66 19.09 -4.82
CA MET A 1 16.76 17.66 -4.50
C MET A 1 16.28 16.87 -5.71
N LYS A 2 17.15 16.05 -6.25
CA LYS A 2 16.80 15.21 -7.42
C LYS A 2 16.24 13.91 -6.88
N TYR A 3 14.93 13.68 -7.02
CA TYR A 3 14.32 12.40 -6.67
C TYR A 3 14.75 11.34 -7.69
N ASP A 4 15.29 10.23 -7.21
CA ASP A 4 15.58 9.08 -8.06
C ASP A 4 14.31 8.25 -8.24
N ILE A 5 13.64 8.47 -9.37
CA ILE A 5 12.39 7.78 -9.72
C ILE A 5 12.61 6.26 -9.80
N SER A 6 13.80 5.81 -10.24
CA SER A 6 14.11 4.38 -10.31
C SER A 6 14.15 3.76 -8.92
N TYR A 7 14.78 4.42 -7.96
CA TYR A 7 14.80 3.99 -6.57
C TYR A 7 13.39 3.97 -5.97
N MET A 8 12.62 5.07 -6.14
CA MET A 8 11.25 5.16 -5.64
C MET A 8 10.34 4.08 -6.22
N THR A 9 10.50 3.77 -7.50
CA THR A 9 9.75 2.68 -8.16
C THR A 9 10.10 1.33 -7.54
N THR A 10 11.37 1.07 -7.29
CA THR A 10 11.83 -0.17 -6.64
C THR A 10 11.23 -0.33 -5.25
N GLU A 11 11.25 0.74 -4.46
CA GLU A 11 10.63 0.76 -3.12
C GLU A 11 9.11 0.51 -3.19
N ALA A 12 8.42 1.18 -4.11
CA ALA A 12 6.98 1.01 -4.29
C ALA A 12 6.63 -0.44 -4.71
N VAL A 13 7.37 -1.04 -5.61
CA VAL A 13 7.17 -2.44 -6.02
C VAL A 13 7.44 -3.40 -4.84
N SER A 14 8.47 -3.16 -4.07
CA SER A 14 8.79 -3.95 -2.88
C SER A 14 7.66 -3.88 -1.83
N LEU A 15 7.17 -2.68 -1.56
CA LEU A 15 6.04 -2.46 -0.67
C LEU A 15 4.77 -3.15 -1.17
N LEU A 16 4.50 -3.07 -2.48
CA LEU A 16 3.35 -3.73 -3.10
C LEU A 16 3.41 -5.25 -2.96
N LYS A 17 4.57 -5.85 -3.17
CA LYS A 17 4.78 -7.29 -2.95
C LYS A 17 4.49 -7.69 -1.51
N SER A 18 4.93 -6.90 -0.54
CA SER A 18 4.65 -7.14 0.87
C SER A 18 3.15 -7.07 1.17
N LEU A 19 2.45 -6.07 0.64
CA LEU A 19 1.00 -5.94 0.81
C LEU A 19 0.23 -7.09 0.17
N ILE A 20 0.60 -7.55 -1.01
CA ILE A 20 -0.01 -8.72 -1.67
C ILE A 20 0.14 -9.97 -0.80
N SER A 21 1.28 -10.13 -0.13
CA SER A 21 1.57 -11.29 0.72
C SER A 21 0.75 -11.32 2.02
N ILE A 22 0.10 -10.22 2.36
CA ILE A 22 -0.75 -10.11 3.55
C ILE A 22 -2.21 -10.15 3.10
N PRO A 23 -2.96 -11.24 3.36
CA PRO A 23 -4.39 -11.27 3.08
C PRO A 23 -5.11 -10.12 3.77
N SER A 24 -5.87 -9.34 3.00
CA SER A 24 -6.61 -8.16 3.50
C SER A 24 -8.02 -8.11 2.92
N ILE A 25 -8.74 -9.22 3.02
CA ILE A 25 -10.13 -9.31 2.61
C ILE A 25 -10.95 -8.28 3.38
N SER A 26 -11.91 -7.63 2.72
CA SER A 26 -12.77 -6.61 3.33
C SER A 26 -13.31 -7.04 4.69
N ARG A 27 -13.10 -6.22 5.70
CA ARG A 27 -13.36 -6.40 7.13
C ARG A 27 -12.35 -7.27 7.88
N GLU A 28 -11.29 -7.72 7.22
CA GLU A 28 -10.20 -8.52 7.79
C GLU A 28 -8.83 -7.90 7.50
N GLU A 29 -8.75 -6.56 7.44
CA GLU A 29 -7.57 -5.82 6.99
C GLU A 29 -6.56 -5.49 8.10
N THR A 30 -6.76 -5.98 9.31
CA THR A 30 -5.95 -5.58 10.48
C THR A 30 -4.46 -5.77 10.26
N GLN A 31 -4.04 -6.93 9.75
CA GLN A 31 -2.62 -7.21 9.50
C GLN A 31 -2.00 -6.29 8.45
N ALA A 32 -2.73 -6.02 7.36
CA ALA A 32 -2.27 -5.09 6.33
C ALA A 32 -2.17 -3.66 6.87
N ALA A 33 -3.14 -3.24 7.68
CA ALA A 33 -3.13 -1.93 8.33
C ALA A 33 -1.98 -1.79 9.34
N ASP A 34 -1.71 -2.81 10.14
CA ASP A 34 -0.57 -2.85 11.07
C ASP A 34 0.76 -2.77 10.33
N PHE A 35 0.91 -3.54 9.26
CA PHE A 35 2.10 -3.52 8.43
C PHE A 35 2.33 -2.14 7.80
N LEU A 36 1.28 -1.54 7.22
CA LEU A 36 1.38 -0.23 6.58
C LEU A 36 1.70 0.87 7.58
N GLN A 37 1.08 0.84 8.76
CA GLN A 37 1.37 1.78 9.83
C GLN A 37 2.84 1.70 10.25
N ASN A 38 3.35 0.50 10.51
CA ASN A 38 4.75 0.29 10.85
C ASN A 38 5.70 0.76 9.73
N TYR A 39 5.36 0.50 8.49
CA TYR A 39 6.15 0.95 7.35
C TYR A 39 6.29 2.48 7.32
N ILE A 40 5.18 3.20 7.51
CA ILE A 40 5.16 4.67 7.55
C ILE A 40 5.95 5.21 8.75
N GLU A 41 5.80 4.59 9.93
CA GLU A 41 6.50 5.00 11.15
C GLU A 41 8.01 4.74 11.05
N MET A 42 8.43 3.65 10.43
CA MET A 42 9.85 3.38 10.16
C MET A 42 10.47 4.39 9.19
N ALA A 43 9.69 5.01 8.34
CA ALA A 43 10.11 6.13 7.50
C ALA A 43 10.21 7.46 8.27
N GLY A 44 9.96 7.46 9.58
CA GLY A 44 10.07 8.63 10.46
C GLY A 44 8.83 9.50 10.52
N MET A 45 7.68 9.03 10.03
CA MET A 45 6.44 9.79 10.03
C MET A 45 5.51 9.33 11.15
N GLN A 46 4.85 10.27 11.78
CA GLN A 46 3.80 9.96 12.76
C GLN A 46 2.53 9.56 12.05
N THR A 47 1.90 8.50 12.53
CA THR A 47 0.64 7.99 11.99
C THR A 47 -0.52 8.25 12.94
N GLY A 48 -1.72 8.33 12.37
CA GLY A 48 -2.97 8.19 13.09
C GLY A 48 -3.65 6.89 12.67
N ARG A 49 -4.47 6.34 13.57
CA ARG A 49 -5.18 5.09 13.34
C ARG A 49 -6.59 5.13 13.90
N LYS A 50 -7.57 4.67 13.13
CA LYS A 50 -8.93 4.40 13.64
C LYS A 50 -9.45 3.13 12.96
N GLY A 51 -9.62 2.05 13.73
CA GLY A 51 -9.89 0.74 13.16
C GLY A 51 -8.76 0.32 12.21
N ASN A 52 -9.08 0.05 10.97
CA ASN A 52 -8.11 -0.27 9.92
C ASN A 52 -7.78 0.91 8.99
N ASN A 53 -8.27 2.10 9.31
CA ASN A 53 -7.87 3.31 8.61
C ASN A 53 -6.56 3.83 9.21
N VAL A 54 -5.57 4.00 8.37
CA VAL A 54 -4.25 4.54 8.73
C VAL A 54 -4.01 5.81 7.92
N TRP A 55 -3.49 6.84 8.57
CA TRP A 55 -3.11 8.07 7.88
C TRP A 55 -1.84 8.68 8.47
N CYS A 56 -1.23 9.54 7.70
CA CYS A 56 -0.13 10.39 8.15
C CYS A 56 -0.25 11.77 7.50
N LEU A 57 0.43 12.73 8.07
CA LEU A 57 0.56 14.06 7.50
C LEU A 57 1.94 14.21 6.88
N SER A 58 2.02 14.91 5.76
CA SER A 58 3.31 15.30 5.18
C SER A 58 4.12 16.09 6.21
N PRO A 59 5.45 15.91 6.28
CA PRO A 59 6.32 16.76 7.10
C PRO A 59 6.20 18.25 6.78
N MET A 60 5.70 18.58 5.59
CA MET A 60 5.46 19.95 5.14
C MET A 60 4.03 20.44 5.35
N PHE A 61 3.22 19.66 6.10
CA PHE A 61 1.84 20.03 6.40
C PHE A 61 1.79 21.38 7.15
N ASP A 62 0.92 22.26 6.69
CA ASP A 62 0.73 23.61 7.26
C ASP A 62 -0.75 23.95 7.26
N LEU A 63 -1.33 24.13 8.44
CA LEU A 63 -2.74 24.49 8.64
C LEU A 63 -3.14 25.79 7.96
N LYS A 64 -2.19 26.66 7.62
CA LYS A 64 -2.43 27.94 6.95
C LYS A 64 -2.52 27.81 5.44
N LYS A 65 -2.27 26.60 4.90
CA LYS A 65 -2.28 26.33 3.46
C LYS A 65 -3.40 25.37 3.10
N PRO A 66 -3.87 25.39 1.86
CA PRO A 66 -4.79 24.35 1.37
C PRO A 66 -4.21 22.96 1.54
N THR A 67 -5.03 22.02 1.97
CA THR A 67 -4.64 20.61 2.18
C THR A 67 -5.21 19.75 1.06
N ILE A 68 -4.35 18.89 0.50
CA ILE A 68 -4.75 17.85 -0.46
C ILE A 68 -4.78 16.52 0.29
N LEU A 69 -5.90 15.83 0.23
CA LEU A 69 -6.03 14.46 0.73
C LEU A 69 -5.72 13.47 -0.40
N LEU A 70 -4.67 12.68 -0.23
CA LEU A 70 -4.40 11.52 -1.07
C LEU A 70 -5.00 10.30 -0.36
N ASN A 71 -5.89 9.58 -1.02
CA ASN A 71 -6.65 8.51 -0.40
C ASN A 71 -6.72 7.28 -1.31
N SER A 72 -6.57 6.10 -0.70
CA SER A 72 -6.74 4.81 -1.34
C SER A 72 -7.23 3.79 -0.32
N HIS A 73 -7.42 2.53 -0.72
CA HIS A 73 -7.87 1.46 0.18
C HIS A 73 -6.90 0.28 0.15
N ILE A 74 -6.89 -0.50 1.23
CA ILE A 74 -6.03 -1.68 1.41
C ILE A 74 -6.78 -3.00 1.38
N ASP A 75 -8.11 -2.96 1.47
CA ASP A 75 -8.92 -4.17 1.40
C ASP A 75 -9.05 -4.70 -0.02
N THR A 76 -9.27 -6.01 -0.10
CA THR A 76 -9.51 -6.73 -1.34
C THR A 76 -10.81 -7.52 -1.26
N VAL A 77 -11.30 -7.96 -2.41
CA VAL A 77 -12.33 -9.03 -2.47
C VAL A 77 -11.73 -10.38 -2.08
N LYS A 78 -12.57 -11.35 -1.78
CA LYS A 78 -12.12 -12.74 -1.65
C LYS A 78 -11.61 -13.25 -3.00
N PRO A 79 -10.54 -14.08 -2.99
CA PRO A 79 -10.11 -14.72 -4.22
C PRO A 79 -11.24 -15.56 -4.81
N VAL A 80 -11.46 -15.41 -6.10
CA VAL A 80 -12.42 -16.25 -6.82
C VAL A 80 -11.79 -17.60 -7.18
N ASN A 81 -12.62 -18.60 -7.44
CA ASN A 81 -12.15 -19.86 -8.01
C ASN A 81 -11.59 -19.61 -9.41
N GLY A 82 -10.50 -20.29 -9.75
CA GLY A 82 -9.87 -20.16 -11.08
C GLY A 82 -8.54 -19.43 -11.07
N TRP A 83 -8.05 -18.97 -9.94
CA TRP A 83 -6.66 -18.54 -9.81
C TRP A 83 -5.73 -19.72 -10.12
N ARG A 84 -4.86 -19.55 -11.12
CA ARG A 84 -3.92 -20.61 -11.52
C ARG A 84 -2.73 -20.74 -10.59
N LYS A 85 -2.44 -19.70 -9.82
CA LYS A 85 -1.37 -19.61 -8.82
C LYS A 85 -1.91 -18.97 -7.56
N ASP A 86 -1.19 -19.08 -6.45
CA ASP A 86 -1.60 -18.48 -5.18
C ASP A 86 -1.80 -16.95 -5.33
N PRO A 87 -3.00 -16.44 -5.05
CA PRO A 87 -3.31 -15.02 -5.16
C PRO A 87 -2.51 -14.14 -4.17
N PHE A 88 -1.99 -14.72 -3.09
CA PHE A 88 -1.23 -14.02 -2.06
C PHE A 88 0.29 -14.17 -2.22
N THR A 89 0.75 -14.81 -3.26
CA THR A 89 2.17 -14.90 -3.60
C THR A 89 2.48 -13.96 -4.77
N PRO A 90 3.11 -12.81 -4.50
CA PRO A 90 3.43 -11.84 -5.56
C PRO A 90 4.39 -12.44 -6.57
N ARG A 91 4.11 -12.23 -7.85
CA ARG A 91 4.93 -12.78 -8.94
C ARG A 91 5.16 -11.72 -10.02
N GLU A 92 6.41 -11.49 -10.33
CA GLU A 92 6.79 -10.67 -11.48
C GLU A 92 7.01 -11.56 -12.71
N GLU A 93 6.40 -11.17 -13.81
CA GLU A 93 6.51 -11.89 -15.08
C GLU A 93 6.28 -10.91 -16.24
N ASN A 94 7.23 -10.82 -17.16
CA ASN A 94 7.13 -9.95 -18.33
C ASN A 94 6.81 -8.48 -18.00
N GLY A 95 7.43 -7.93 -16.97
CA GLY A 95 7.23 -6.56 -16.55
C GLY A 95 5.88 -6.28 -15.85
N LYS A 96 5.17 -7.34 -15.45
CA LYS A 96 3.89 -7.25 -14.72
C LYS A 96 4.02 -7.89 -13.36
N LEU A 97 3.34 -7.31 -12.37
CA LEU A 97 3.23 -7.88 -11.02
C LEU A 97 1.83 -8.48 -10.83
N TYR A 98 1.80 -9.78 -10.59
CA TYR A 98 0.58 -10.54 -10.36
C TYR A 98 0.37 -10.80 -8.86
N GLY A 99 -0.85 -10.68 -8.42
CA GLY A 99 -1.31 -10.96 -7.07
C GLY A 99 -2.67 -10.31 -6.80
N LEU A 100 -3.41 -10.84 -5.84
CA LEU A 100 -4.71 -10.29 -5.47
C LEU A 100 -4.53 -8.86 -4.92
N GLY A 101 -5.30 -7.91 -5.45
CA GLY A 101 -5.22 -6.51 -5.03
C GLY A 101 -4.03 -5.73 -5.61
N SER A 102 -3.21 -6.31 -6.50
CA SER A 102 -2.07 -5.61 -7.11
C SER A 102 -2.49 -4.32 -7.84
N LYS A 103 -3.61 -4.36 -8.55
CA LYS A 103 -4.16 -3.21 -9.28
C LYS A 103 -5.20 -2.46 -8.46
N ASP A 104 -6.07 -3.15 -7.76
CA ASP A 104 -7.21 -2.58 -7.02
C ASP A 104 -7.10 -2.94 -5.53
N ALA A 105 -6.50 -2.08 -4.70
CA ALA A 105 -5.88 -0.80 -5.07
C ALA A 105 -4.41 -0.72 -4.63
N GLY A 106 -3.70 -1.84 -4.52
CA GLY A 106 -2.33 -1.88 -4.01
C GLY A 106 -1.38 -0.94 -4.76
N ALA A 107 -1.43 -0.94 -6.09
CA ALA A 107 -0.61 -0.04 -6.90
C ALA A 107 -0.88 1.44 -6.56
N SER A 108 -2.15 1.82 -6.35
CA SER A 108 -2.51 3.17 -5.93
C SER A 108 -1.95 3.50 -4.54
N VAL A 109 -2.09 2.59 -3.57
CA VAL A 109 -1.57 2.78 -2.21
C VAL A 109 -0.08 3.10 -2.23
N VAL A 110 0.73 2.27 -2.88
CA VAL A 110 2.19 2.43 -2.89
C VAL A 110 2.65 3.64 -3.72
N SER A 111 1.85 4.07 -4.68
CA SER A 111 2.16 5.26 -5.49
C SER A 111 1.86 6.57 -4.76
N LEU A 112 1.00 6.55 -3.74
CA LEU A 112 0.63 7.72 -2.95
C LEU A 112 1.54 7.93 -1.74
N LEU A 113 2.31 6.93 -1.36
CA LEU A 113 3.26 6.97 -0.25
C LEU A 113 4.64 7.42 -0.70
#